data_f3f67141887c37b7a028006b75d6cc61
#
_entry.id   f3f67141887c37b7a028006b75d6cc61
#
_cell.length_a   1.000
_cell.length_b   1.000
_cell.length_c   1.000
_cell.angle_alpha   90.00
_cell.angle_beta   90.00
_cell.angle_gamma   90.00
#
_symmetry.space_group_name_H-M   'P 1'
#
loop_
_entity.id
_entity.type
_entity.pdbx_description
1 polymer ?
#
loop_
_entity_poly.entity_id
_entity_poly.type
_entity_poly.pdbx_seq_one_letter_code
_entity_poly.pdbx_strand_id
1 'polypeptide(L)'
;MKHPLQEMMDKRREGIRCGIPSYCSANELVIEIALRRAKERNIPVLIEATANQVNQFGGYTGMKPADFYQMVLKMASAIGLPENMMILAGDHLGPLTWQKLPESEAMENSVELVYQYARAGFTKIHLDTSMKVADDPEGLLQTEVIARRGAKLYKAAMKGYEELKAEKPDAMRPVFVIGSEVPIPGGATEAEDTLAVT
;
A
#
# COMPACT_ATOMS: atom_id res chain seq x y z
N MET A 1 16.73 -6.96 10.12
CA MET A 1 16.03 -8.12 9.48
C MET A 1 15.67 -7.69 8.06
N LYS A 2 15.79 -8.58 7.06
CA LYS A 2 15.40 -8.29 5.68
C LYS A 2 13.87 -8.38 5.55
N HIS A 3 13.28 -7.52 4.73
CA HIS A 3 11.84 -7.53 4.53
C HIS A 3 11.40 -8.81 3.77
N PRO A 4 10.33 -9.52 4.19
CA PRO A 4 9.92 -10.79 3.55
C PRO A 4 9.66 -10.67 2.04
N LEU A 5 9.12 -9.55 1.57
CA LEU A 5 8.94 -9.30 0.13
C LEU A 5 10.27 -9.16 -0.61
N GLN A 6 11.30 -8.58 0.02
CA GLN A 6 12.63 -8.53 -0.59
C GLN A 6 13.27 -9.91 -0.69
N GLU A 7 13.12 -10.74 0.35
CA GLU A 7 13.59 -12.14 0.31
C GLU A 7 12.90 -12.93 -0.80
N MET A 8 11.59 -12.73 -0.96
CA MET A 8 10.82 -13.35 -2.04
C MET A 8 11.33 -12.89 -3.42
N MET A 9 11.56 -11.58 -3.61
CA MET A 9 12.09 -11.04 -4.87
C MET A 9 13.48 -11.58 -5.22
N ASP A 10 14.35 -11.77 -4.21
CA ASP A 10 15.67 -12.35 -4.46
C ASP A 10 15.56 -13.81 -4.90
N LYS A 11 14.73 -14.62 -4.23
CA LYS A 11 14.44 -15.99 -4.67
C LYS A 11 13.94 -16.05 -6.11
N ARG A 12 13.06 -15.11 -6.51
CA ARG A 12 12.58 -15.02 -7.90
C ARG A 12 13.70 -14.70 -8.88
N ARG A 13 14.65 -13.82 -8.53
CA ARG A 13 15.83 -13.52 -9.34
C ARG A 13 16.74 -14.73 -9.51
N GLU A 14 16.76 -15.63 -8.54
CA GLU A 14 17.45 -16.95 -8.60
C GLU A 14 16.66 -18.00 -9.36
N GLY A 15 15.52 -17.66 -9.96
CA GLY A 15 14.67 -18.59 -10.71
C GLY A 15 13.72 -19.44 -9.85
N ILE A 16 13.67 -19.19 -8.53
CA ILE A 16 12.80 -19.93 -7.61
C ILE A 16 11.36 -19.38 -7.75
N ARG A 17 10.44 -20.26 -8.09
CA ARG A 17 9.01 -19.90 -8.18
C ARG A 17 8.42 -19.73 -6.79
N CYS A 18 8.09 -18.50 -6.44
CA CYS A 18 7.46 -18.16 -5.16
C CYS A 18 6.53 -16.95 -5.34
N GLY A 19 5.60 -16.78 -4.42
CA GLY A 19 4.66 -15.67 -4.39
C GLY A 19 3.98 -15.59 -3.03
N ILE A 20 3.30 -14.47 -2.79
CA ILE A 20 2.47 -14.26 -1.61
C ILE A 20 1.09 -13.81 -2.06
N PRO A 21 0.01 -14.38 -1.52
CA PRO A 21 -1.33 -13.87 -1.79
C PRO A 21 -1.50 -12.50 -1.11
N SER A 22 -2.04 -11.55 -1.86
CA SER A 22 -2.39 -10.22 -1.38
C SER A 22 -3.91 -10.10 -1.28
N TYR A 23 -4.38 -9.64 -0.12
CA TYR A 23 -5.79 -9.44 0.18
C TYR A 23 -6.06 -7.95 0.39
N CYS A 24 -6.42 -7.24 -0.69
CA CYS A 24 -6.80 -5.83 -0.63
C CYS A 24 -8.28 -5.72 -0.22
N SER A 25 -8.51 -5.73 1.09
CA SER A 25 -9.85 -5.70 1.66
C SER A 25 -9.85 -5.12 3.07
N ALA A 26 -10.89 -4.34 3.38
CA ALA A 26 -11.18 -3.88 4.73
C ALA A 26 -12.37 -4.64 5.38
N ASN A 27 -12.86 -5.68 4.73
CA ASN A 27 -13.91 -6.54 5.30
C ASN A 27 -13.31 -7.51 6.32
N GLU A 28 -13.75 -7.44 7.56
CA GLU A 28 -13.21 -8.24 8.67
C GLU A 28 -13.28 -9.74 8.41
N LEU A 29 -14.37 -10.25 7.81
CA LEU A 29 -14.50 -11.68 7.51
C LEU A 29 -13.46 -12.14 6.48
N VAL A 30 -13.21 -11.33 5.44
CA VAL A 30 -12.18 -11.63 4.43
C VAL A 30 -10.79 -11.66 5.08
N ILE A 31 -10.49 -10.67 5.92
CA ILE A 31 -9.23 -10.57 6.64
C ILE A 31 -9.07 -11.77 7.58
N GLU A 32 -10.09 -12.11 8.37
CA GLU A 32 -10.04 -13.24 9.28
C GLU A 32 -9.74 -14.56 8.56
N ILE A 33 -10.42 -14.81 7.43
CA ILE A 33 -10.20 -16.03 6.62
C ILE A 33 -8.77 -16.06 6.08
N ALA A 34 -8.26 -14.91 5.60
CA ALA A 34 -6.89 -14.79 5.12
C ALA A 34 -5.86 -15.10 6.21
N LEU A 35 -6.05 -14.55 7.42
CA LEU A 35 -5.18 -14.80 8.58
C LEU A 35 -5.23 -16.26 9.04
N ARG A 36 -6.43 -16.87 9.12
CA ARG A 36 -6.58 -18.30 9.45
C ARG A 36 -5.87 -19.19 8.44
N ARG A 37 -6.03 -18.92 7.15
CA ARG A 37 -5.35 -19.65 6.07
C ARG A 37 -3.82 -19.52 6.17
N ALA A 38 -3.31 -18.34 6.48
CA ALA A 38 -1.89 -18.11 6.69
C ALA A 38 -1.34 -18.97 7.83
N LYS A 39 -2.05 -19.00 8.98
CA LYS A 39 -1.71 -19.83 10.12
C LYS A 39 -1.72 -21.32 9.78
N GLU A 40 -2.80 -21.81 9.18
CA GLU A 40 -2.97 -23.23 8.80
C GLU A 40 -1.85 -23.73 7.88
N ARG A 41 -1.44 -22.87 6.95
CA ARG A 41 -0.41 -23.21 5.96
C ARG A 41 1.01 -22.84 6.38
N ASN A 42 1.15 -22.15 7.49
CA ASN A 42 2.42 -21.60 7.99
C ASN A 42 3.13 -20.76 6.90
N ILE A 43 2.40 -19.85 6.26
CA ILE A 43 2.90 -18.95 5.22
C ILE A 43 2.62 -17.49 5.59
N PRO A 44 3.45 -16.53 5.17
CA PRO A 44 3.14 -15.12 5.33
C PRO A 44 1.85 -14.72 4.60
N VAL A 45 1.21 -13.68 5.10
CA VAL A 45 0.02 -13.07 4.48
C VAL A 45 0.22 -11.58 4.30
N LEU A 46 -0.24 -11.06 3.16
CA LEU A 46 -0.23 -9.65 2.83
C LEU A 46 -1.67 -9.12 2.88
N ILE A 47 -1.95 -8.21 3.80
CA ILE A 47 -3.25 -7.53 3.94
C ILE A 47 -3.07 -6.08 3.53
N GLU A 48 -3.89 -5.62 2.62
CA GLU A 48 -3.79 -4.28 2.03
C GLU A 48 -5.06 -3.46 2.23
N ALA A 49 -4.89 -2.15 2.35
CA ALA A 49 -5.98 -1.20 2.29
C ALA A 49 -5.67 -0.06 1.31
N THR A 50 -6.67 0.37 0.55
CA THR A 50 -6.57 1.54 -0.34
C THR A 50 -6.91 2.83 0.40
N ALA A 51 -6.55 3.97 -0.18
CA ALA A 51 -6.89 5.28 0.35
C ALA A 51 -8.40 5.52 0.49
N ASN A 52 -9.23 4.88 -0.35
CA ASN A 52 -10.68 4.98 -0.23
C ASN A 52 -11.23 4.19 0.97
N GLN A 53 -10.57 3.10 1.34
CA GLN A 53 -10.95 2.27 2.47
C GLN A 53 -10.54 2.90 3.79
N VAL A 54 -9.28 3.32 3.87
CA VAL A 54 -8.62 3.77 5.11
C VAL A 54 -7.76 4.99 4.78
N ASN A 55 -8.01 6.11 5.43
CA ASN A 55 -7.21 7.32 5.28
C ASN A 55 -7.26 8.18 6.55
N GLN A 56 -6.56 9.30 6.55
CA GLN A 56 -6.51 10.23 7.69
C GLN A 56 -7.88 10.78 8.13
N PHE A 57 -8.88 10.72 7.25
CA PHE A 57 -10.26 11.14 7.53
C PHE A 57 -11.17 9.95 7.87
N GLY A 58 -10.67 8.72 7.80
CA GLY A 58 -11.41 7.49 8.08
C GLY A 58 -11.80 6.67 6.85
N GLY A 59 -11.73 7.22 5.65
CA GLY A 59 -12.23 6.54 4.45
C GLY A 59 -13.70 6.11 4.55
N TYR A 60 -14.14 5.14 3.75
CA TYR A 60 -15.51 4.64 3.87
C TYR A 60 -15.70 3.67 5.05
N THR A 61 -14.61 3.19 5.65
CA THR A 61 -14.67 2.27 6.81
C THR A 61 -14.77 3.00 8.14
N GLY A 62 -14.52 4.32 8.17
CA GLY A 62 -14.36 5.10 9.39
C GLY A 62 -12.99 4.92 10.08
N MET A 63 -12.07 4.15 9.51
CA MET A 63 -10.78 3.83 10.12
C MET A 63 -9.65 4.70 9.56
N LYS A 64 -8.79 5.22 10.45
CA LYS A 64 -7.48 5.75 10.11
C LYS A 64 -6.46 4.62 9.99
N PRO A 65 -5.28 4.85 9.37
CA PRO A 65 -4.26 3.81 9.22
C PRO A 65 -3.89 3.09 10.52
N ALA A 66 -3.76 3.81 11.63
CA ALA A 66 -3.48 3.21 12.93
C ALA A 66 -4.62 2.31 13.44
N ASP A 67 -5.88 2.69 13.19
CA ASP A 67 -7.05 1.91 13.61
C ASP A 67 -7.12 0.59 12.85
N PHE A 68 -6.92 0.63 11.52
CA PHE A 68 -6.87 -0.56 10.69
C PHE A 68 -5.73 -1.48 11.09
N TYR A 69 -4.52 -0.93 11.33
CA TYR A 69 -3.37 -1.70 11.81
C TYR A 69 -3.71 -2.45 13.09
N GLN A 70 -4.28 -1.75 14.09
CA GLN A 70 -4.65 -2.35 15.38
C GLN A 70 -5.77 -3.39 15.25
N MET A 71 -6.75 -3.15 14.38
CA MET A 71 -7.81 -4.13 14.09
C MET A 71 -7.21 -5.44 13.56
N VAL A 72 -6.37 -5.39 12.54
CA VAL A 72 -5.76 -6.59 11.95
C VAL A 72 -4.85 -7.30 12.95
N LEU A 73 -4.05 -6.54 13.71
CA LEU A 73 -3.18 -7.09 14.75
C LEU A 73 -3.99 -7.84 15.84
N LYS A 74 -5.10 -7.25 16.29
CA LYS A 74 -5.99 -7.87 17.26
C LYS A 74 -6.60 -9.17 16.72
N MET A 75 -7.04 -9.17 15.46
CA MET A 75 -7.58 -10.37 14.80
C MET A 75 -6.53 -11.48 14.70
N ALA A 76 -5.31 -11.15 14.28
CA ALA A 76 -4.20 -12.08 14.18
C ALA A 76 -3.83 -12.68 15.55
N SER A 77 -3.77 -11.84 16.58
CA SER A 77 -3.52 -12.27 17.96
C SER A 77 -4.58 -13.25 18.47
N ALA A 78 -5.87 -12.95 18.23
CA ALA A 78 -6.98 -13.84 18.60
C ALA A 78 -6.92 -15.20 17.90
N ILE A 79 -6.41 -15.23 16.68
CA ILE A 79 -6.19 -16.47 15.90
C ILE A 79 -4.91 -17.17 16.35
N GLY A 80 -3.98 -16.46 16.97
CA GLY A 80 -2.64 -16.95 17.34
C GLY A 80 -1.71 -17.02 16.12
N LEU A 81 -1.82 -16.08 15.17
CA LEU A 81 -0.87 -15.86 14.09
C LEU A 81 0.22 -14.91 14.57
N PRO A 82 1.50 -15.27 14.49
CA PRO A 82 2.60 -14.38 14.86
C PRO A 82 2.64 -13.11 13.99
N GLU A 83 2.98 -11.97 14.60
CA GLU A 83 3.01 -10.67 13.91
C GLU A 83 3.99 -10.67 12.72
N ASN A 84 5.13 -11.34 12.85
CA ASN A 84 6.11 -11.46 11.76
C ASN A 84 5.64 -12.26 10.54
N MET A 85 4.47 -12.92 10.65
CA MET A 85 3.80 -13.58 9.53
C MET A 85 2.84 -12.65 8.77
N MET A 86 2.63 -11.43 9.27
CA MET A 86 1.78 -10.44 8.63
C MET A 86 2.61 -9.37 7.94
N ILE A 87 2.19 -9.00 6.74
CA ILE A 87 2.65 -7.82 6.02
C ILE A 87 1.44 -6.93 5.84
N LEU A 88 1.42 -5.77 6.49
CA LEU A 88 0.38 -4.78 6.27
C LEU A 88 0.84 -3.79 5.20
N ALA A 89 -0.06 -3.48 4.28
CA ALA A 89 0.27 -2.69 3.12
C ALA A 89 -0.78 -1.62 2.79
N GLY A 90 -0.29 -0.50 2.28
CA GLY A 90 -1.11 0.47 1.59
C GLY A 90 -1.05 0.22 0.10
N ASP A 91 -2.22 0.15 -0.53
CA ASP A 91 -2.37 -0.13 -1.95
C ASP A 91 -2.90 1.08 -2.70
N HIS A 92 -2.25 1.44 -3.81
CA HIS A 92 -2.56 2.63 -4.62
C HIS A 92 -2.69 3.91 -3.78
N LEU A 93 -1.71 4.18 -2.90
CA LEU A 93 -1.69 5.40 -2.09
C LEU A 93 -1.20 6.58 -2.91
N GLY A 94 -2.07 7.56 -3.09
CA GLY A 94 -1.78 8.73 -3.90
C GLY A 94 -2.98 9.66 -4.02
N PRO A 95 -2.96 10.62 -4.98
CA PRO A 95 -3.95 11.68 -5.08
C PRO A 95 -5.31 11.25 -5.65
N LEU A 96 -5.47 10.00 -6.12
CA LEU A 96 -6.70 9.54 -6.76
C LEU A 96 -7.96 9.80 -5.94
N THR A 97 -7.92 9.57 -4.62
CA THR A 97 -9.06 9.81 -3.72
C THR A 97 -9.50 11.27 -3.74
N TRP A 98 -8.59 12.18 -4.04
CA TRP A 98 -8.80 13.63 -4.08
C TRP A 98 -8.62 14.22 -5.49
N GLN A 99 -8.82 13.41 -6.54
CA GLN A 99 -8.59 13.82 -7.94
C GLN A 99 -9.42 15.04 -8.39
N LYS A 100 -10.49 15.38 -7.67
CA LYS A 100 -11.33 16.56 -7.94
C LYS A 100 -10.77 17.87 -7.35
N LEU A 101 -9.68 17.78 -6.58
CA LEU A 101 -8.98 18.92 -6.00
C LEU A 101 -7.78 19.30 -6.88
N PRO A 102 -7.31 20.56 -6.79
CA PRO A 102 -6.04 20.97 -7.40
C PRO A 102 -4.85 20.16 -6.84
N GLU A 103 -3.75 20.09 -7.61
CA GLU A 103 -2.55 19.33 -7.21
C GLU A 103 -2.06 19.70 -5.81
N SER A 104 -2.07 20.98 -5.45
CA SER A 104 -1.60 21.44 -4.14
C SER A 104 -2.33 20.74 -3.00
N GLU A 105 -3.66 20.70 -3.05
CA GLU A 105 -4.51 20.11 -2.00
C GLU A 105 -4.52 18.58 -2.07
N ALA A 106 -4.65 18.01 -3.28
CA ALA A 106 -4.64 16.57 -3.47
C ALA A 106 -3.32 15.94 -3.01
N MET A 107 -2.20 16.60 -3.28
CA MET A 107 -0.87 16.15 -2.84
C MET A 107 -0.60 16.40 -1.36
N GLU A 108 -1.18 17.44 -0.75
CA GLU A 108 -1.10 17.63 0.70
C GLU A 108 -1.81 16.48 1.43
N ASN A 109 -3.02 16.14 1.01
CA ASN A 109 -3.76 15.00 1.54
C ASN A 109 -3.00 13.67 1.34
N SER A 110 -2.39 13.48 0.16
CA SER A 110 -1.63 12.26 -0.16
C SER A 110 -0.35 12.13 0.67
N VAL A 111 0.33 13.23 0.96
CA VAL A 111 1.51 13.29 1.83
C VAL A 111 1.14 12.86 3.24
N GLU A 112 0.05 13.40 3.79
CA GLU A 112 -0.43 13.01 5.12
C GLU A 112 -0.86 11.55 5.15
N LEU A 113 -1.55 11.08 4.12
CA LEU A 113 -1.95 9.68 3.97
C LEU A 113 -0.76 8.73 4.11
N VAL A 114 0.25 8.86 3.25
CA VAL A 114 1.39 7.92 3.22
C VAL A 114 2.25 8.04 4.47
N TYR A 115 2.36 9.25 5.05
CA TYR A 115 3.01 9.45 6.33
C TYR A 115 2.32 8.64 7.43
N GLN A 116 0.98 8.71 7.54
CA GLN A 116 0.23 7.98 8.56
C GLN A 116 0.31 6.46 8.36
N TYR A 117 0.29 5.96 7.12
CA TYR A 117 0.48 4.53 6.86
C TYR A 117 1.86 4.06 7.37
N ALA A 118 2.93 4.73 6.97
CA ALA A 118 4.27 4.38 7.42
C ALA A 118 4.44 4.52 8.94
N ARG A 119 3.89 5.60 9.53
CA ARG A 119 3.92 5.86 10.97
C ARG A 119 3.15 4.82 11.78
N ALA A 120 2.07 4.26 11.23
CA ALA A 120 1.30 3.17 11.83
C ALA A 120 2.02 1.80 11.77
N GLY A 121 3.05 1.64 10.93
CA GLY A 121 3.83 0.41 10.83
C GLY A 121 3.52 -0.44 9.60
N PHE A 122 2.86 0.12 8.58
CA PHE A 122 2.70 -0.57 7.30
C PHE A 122 4.04 -0.72 6.62
N THR A 123 4.36 -1.92 6.14
CA THR A 123 5.69 -2.28 5.65
C THR A 123 5.77 -2.51 4.14
N LYS A 124 4.64 -2.49 3.42
CA LYS A 124 4.60 -2.34 1.96
C LYS A 124 3.75 -1.10 1.64
N ILE A 125 4.28 -0.19 0.87
CA ILE A 125 3.59 1.05 0.49
C ILE A 125 3.64 1.18 -1.04
N HIS A 126 2.46 1.10 -1.67
CA HIS A 126 2.32 1.32 -3.10
C HIS A 126 2.01 2.80 -3.34
N LEU A 127 2.96 3.50 -3.92
CA LEU A 127 2.84 4.92 -4.29
C LEU A 127 2.30 5.00 -5.71
N ASP A 128 1.07 5.45 -5.86
CA ASP A 128 0.45 5.65 -7.16
C ASP A 128 0.18 7.14 -7.39
N THR A 129 0.94 7.73 -8.30
CA THR A 129 0.83 9.13 -8.70
C THR A 129 0.55 9.28 -10.21
N SER A 130 0.12 8.21 -10.86
CA SER A 130 -0.18 8.15 -12.28
C SER A 130 -1.51 8.80 -12.65
N MET A 131 -2.40 8.95 -11.67
CA MET A 131 -3.73 9.50 -11.90
C MET A 131 -3.73 11.03 -11.84
N LYS A 132 -4.54 11.64 -12.72
CA LYS A 132 -4.69 13.08 -12.80
C LYS A 132 -5.46 13.66 -11.63
N VAL A 133 -5.21 14.93 -11.36
CA VAL A 133 -5.98 15.80 -10.47
C VAL A 133 -6.63 16.96 -11.25
N ALA A 134 -7.42 17.77 -10.58
CA ALA A 134 -8.33 18.72 -11.25
C ALA A 134 -7.65 19.75 -12.17
N ASP A 135 -6.44 20.16 -11.85
CA ASP A 135 -5.67 21.17 -12.60
C ASP A 135 -4.58 20.58 -13.51
N ASP A 136 -4.55 19.26 -13.66
CA ASP A 136 -3.63 18.63 -14.62
C ASP A 136 -4.08 18.88 -16.06
N PRO A 137 -3.14 19.06 -17.00
CA PRO A 137 -3.44 19.30 -18.40
C PRO A 137 -4.18 18.09 -19.02
N GLU A 138 -4.85 18.33 -20.16
CA GLU A 138 -5.46 17.25 -20.93
C GLU A 138 -4.39 16.24 -21.45
N GLY A 139 -4.81 15.01 -21.72
CA GLY A 139 -3.93 13.92 -22.17
C GLY A 139 -3.27 13.16 -21.02
N LEU A 140 -2.21 12.41 -21.30
CA LEU A 140 -1.46 11.63 -20.31
C LEU A 140 -0.57 12.54 -19.46
N LEU A 141 -0.40 12.18 -18.18
CA LEU A 141 0.57 12.87 -17.32
C LEU A 141 1.99 12.62 -17.83
N GLN A 142 2.81 13.67 -17.76
CA GLN A 142 4.23 13.56 -18.04
C GLN A 142 4.93 12.75 -16.95
N THR A 143 5.87 11.89 -17.33
CA THR A 143 6.64 11.03 -16.41
C THR A 143 7.31 11.84 -15.30
N GLU A 144 7.78 13.05 -15.62
CA GLU A 144 8.40 13.96 -14.66
C GLU A 144 7.45 14.41 -13.56
N VAL A 145 6.17 14.62 -13.90
CA VAL A 145 5.13 14.98 -12.91
C VAL A 145 4.86 13.79 -11.99
N ILE A 146 4.69 12.60 -12.57
CA ILE A 146 4.49 11.35 -11.83
C ILE A 146 5.67 11.10 -10.88
N ALA A 147 6.90 11.20 -11.38
CA ALA A 147 8.11 10.99 -10.61
C ALA A 147 8.28 12.03 -9.47
N ARG A 148 8.00 13.30 -9.76
CA ARG A 148 8.06 14.38 -8.75
C ARG A 148 7.05 14.16 -7.63
N ARG A 149 5.80 13.81 -7.96
CA ARG A 149 4.75 13.47 -6.99
C ARG A 149 5.16 12.24 -6.17
N GLY A 150 5.58 11.17 -6.83
CA GLY A 150 6.05 9.94 -6.17
C GLY A 150 7.21 10.18 -5.20
N ALA A 151 8.20 10.98 -5.59
CA ALA A 151 9.32 11.36 -4.73
C ALA A 151 8.87 12.15 -3.48
N LYS A 152 7.85 13.01 -3.61
CA LYS A 152 7.26 13.73 -2.47
C LYS A 152 6.60 12.76 -1.49
N LEU A 153 5.82 11.80 -2.00
CA LEU A 153 5.16 10.77 -1.17
C LEU A 153 6.18 9.85 -0.51
N TYR A 154 7.20 9.40 -1.24
CA TYR A 154 8.28 8.60 -0.65
C TYR A 154 8.94 9.27 0.54
N LYS A 155 9.28 10.57 0.43
CA LYS A 155 9.88 11.34 1.53
C LYS A 155 8.96 11.40 2.75
N ALA A 156 7.66 11.57 2.53
CA ALA A 156 6.68 11.61 3.61
C ALA A 156 6.54 10.25 4.32
N ALA A 157 6.47 9.16 3.55
CA ALA A 157 6.44 7.81 4.11
C ALA A 157 7.72 7.49 4.90
N MET A 158 8.88 7.86 4.37
CA MET A 158 10.16 7.68 5.10
C MET A 158 10.22 8.48 6.39
N LYS A 159 9.69 9.71 6.41
CA LYS A 159 9.57 10.49 7.64
C LYS A 159 8.73 9.76 8.69
N GLY A 160 7.54 9.26 8.31
CA GLY A 160 6.68 8.49 9.22
C GLY A 160 7.36 7.23 9.76
N TYR A 161 8.09 6.51 8.89
CA TYR A 161 8.88 5.36 9.31
C TYR A 161 10.02 5.72 10.29
N GLU A 162 10.80 6.79 10.04
CA GLU A 162 11.90 7.18 10.92
C GLU A 162 11.40 7.60 12.30
N GLU A 163 10.25 8.26 12.39
CA GLU A 163 9.60 8.57 13.66
C GLU A 163 9.11 7.32 14.38
N LEU A 164 8.51 6.35 13.65
CA LEU A 164 8.15 5.06 14.23
C LEU A 164 9.38 4.32 14.75
N LYS A 165 10.46 4.30 13.99
CA LYS A 165 11.70 3.62 14.35
C LYS A 165 12.39 4.22 15.56
N ALA A 166 12.26 5.54 15.78
CA ALA A 166 12.76 6.18 16.99
C ALA A 166 12.04 5.68 18.26
N GLU A 167 10.77 5.32 18.16
CA GLU A 167 9.97 4.77 19.27
C GLU A 167 10.08 3.23 19.35
N LYS A 168 10.21 2.56 18.19
CA LYS A 168 10.32 1.11 18.04
C LYS A 168 11.58 0.77 17.21
N PRO A 169 12.75 0.60 17.84
CA PRO A 169 14.01 0.39 17.13
C PRO A 169 14.06 -0.84 16.22
N ASP A 170 13.19 -1.81 16.45
CA ASP A 170 13.01 -3.03 15.66
C ASP A 170 11.97 -2.88 14.53
N ALA A 171 11.35 -1.69 14.39
CA ALA A 171 10.40 -1.44 13.31
C ALA A 171 11.01 -1.74 11.93
N MET A 172 10.28 -2.52 11.14
CA MET A 172 10.73 -2.93 9.82
C MET A 172 10.63 -1.76 8.83
N ARG A 173 11.72 -1.54 8.09
CA ARG A 173 11.73 -0.52 7.03
C ARG A 173 10.74 -0.92 5.92
N PRO A 174 9.86 -0.01 5.47
CA PRO A 174 8.94 -0.32 4.39
C PRO A 174 9.65 -0.53 3.05
N VAL A 175 9.09 -1.42 2.26
CA VAL A 175 9.37 -1.54 0.82
C VAL A 175 8.33 -0.76 0.05
N PHE A 176 8.72 -0.27 -1.12
CA PHE A 176 7.85 0.54 -1.96
C PHE A 176 7.56 -0.17 -3.28
N VAL A 177 6.31 -0.07 -3.71
CA VAL A 177 5.89 -0.36 -5.08
C VAL A 177 5.65 0.99 -5.74
N ILE A 178 6.17 1.16 -6.94
CA ILE A 178 5.90 2.30 -7.79
C ILE A 178 5.42 1.78 -9.14
N GLY A 179 4.45 2.46 -9.73
CA GLY A 179 3.94 2.15 -11.05
C GLY A 179 3.57 3.43 -11.80
N SER A 180 3.76 3.43 -13.10
CA SER A 180 3.41 4.58 -13.95
C SER A 180 2.13 4.36 -14.76
N GLU A 181 1.70 3.12 -14.89
CA GLU A 181 0.53 2.74 -15.68
C GLU A 181 -0.20 1.61 -14.98
N VAL A 182 -1.22 1.98 -14.24
CA VAL A 182 -2.08 1.01 -13.59
C VAL A 182 -3.40 0.99 -14.35
N PRO A 183 -3.84 -0.15 -14.87
CA PRO A 183 -5.17 -0.27 -15.46
C PRO A 183 -6.23 0.23 -14.47
N ILE A 184 -7.23 0.93 -14.97
CA ILE A 184 -8.37 1.36 -14.15
C ILE A 184 -8.95 0.12 -13.44
N PRO A 185 -9.19 0.19 -12.12
CA PRO A 185 -9.80 -0.92 -11.40
C PRO A 185 -11.08 -1.40 -12.10
N GLY A 186 -11.14 -2.68 -12.46
CA GLY A 186 -12.22 -3.25 -13.26
C GLY A 186 -11.83 -3.61 -14.70
N GLY A 187 -10.58 -3.34 -15.10
CA GLY A 187 -10.03 -3.67 -16.41
C GLY A 187 -10.14 -2.53 -17.44
N ALA A 188 -9.49 -2.71 -18.56
CA ALA A 188 -9.56 -1.78 -19.69
C ALA A 188 -10.96 -1.79 -20.32
N THR A 189 -11.46 -0.62 -20.69
CA THR A 189 -12.73 -0.47 -21.39
C THR A 189 -12.61 -0.75 -22.90
N GLU A 190 -11.38 -0.84 -23.42
CA GLU A 190 -11.06 -1.18 -24.80
C GLU A 190 -10.24 -2.47 -24.84
N ALA A 191 -10.48 -3.29 -25.88
CA ALA A 191 -9.71 -4.51 -26.07
C ALA A 191 -8.25 -4.16 -26.44
N GLU A 192 -7.32 -4.50 -25.58
CA GLU A 192 -5.90 -4.43 -25.88
C GLU A 192 -5.49 -5.70 -26.63
N ASP A 193 -4.98 -5.53 -27.85
CA ASP A 193 -4.55 -6.68 -28.71
C ASP A 193 -3.25 -7.34 -28.24
N THR A 194 -2.54 -6.75 -27.27
CA THR A 194 -1.27 -7.28 -26.76
C THR A 194 -1.10 -6.99 -25.27
N LEU A 195 -0.67 -8.00 -24.50
CA LEU A 195 -0.19 -7.83 -23.13
C LEU A 195 1.18 -7.13 -23.18
N ALA A 196 1.22 -5.84 -22.78
CA ALA A 196 2.47 -5.17 -22.52
C ALA A 196 2.96 -5.57 -21.11
N VAL A 197 4.17 -6.11 -21.03
CA VAL A 197 4.85 -6.35 -19.75
C VAL A 197 5.67 -5.10 -19.45
N THR A 198 5.30 -4.39 -18.40
CA THR A 198 6.04 -3.25 -17.86
C THR A 198 7.11 -3.70 -16.87
#